data_1cedff1875686ac0616a1bb8958ad2de
#
_entry.id   1cedff1875686ac0616a1bb8958ad2de
#
_cell.length_a   1.000
_cell.length_b   1.000
_cell.length_c   1.000
_cell.angle_alpha   90.00
_cell.angle_beta   90.00
_cell.angle_gamma   90.00
#
_symmetry.space_group_name_H-M   'P 1'
#
loop_
_entity.id
_entity.type
_entity.pdbx_description
1 polymer ?
#
loop_
_entity_poly.entity_id
_entity_poly.type
_entity_poly.pdbx_seq_one_letter_code
_entity_poly.pdbx_strand_id
1 'polypeptide(L)'
;QRYREFLIRCSRNYDHVFYVAGNHEHYGYDIARSELAIRAFVPENVHFLNNNDYIIGDYVVLGTTLWTDLKNNDPLVKWDVERYMNDFRVIRNNDRRFTPDRWWEEHFRSFQWLDKKLDEYNDKKVIVMTHHAPSIRSIHERYLHSRSFNTNYGYFSELDEYVEAHPQIKYWFHGHVHNSNDYMIGTTRVISNPHGYPDTDDQNPEFKFDLNLNLD
;
A
#
# COMPACT_ATOMS: atom_id res chain seq x y z
N GLN A 1 -2.61 4.44 18.73
CA GLN A 1 -1.65 5.13 19.64
C GLN A 1 -0.20 4.79 19.27
N ARG A 2 0.16 3.51 18.98
CA ARG A 2 1.55 3.07 18.69
C ARG A 2 2.14 3.69 17.41
N TYR A 3 1.38 3.74 16.29
CA TYR A 3 1.88 4.32 15.03
C TYR A 3 2.13 5.83 15.15
N ARG A 4 1.34 6.55 15.97
CA ARG A 4 1.56 7.98 16.23
C ARG A 4 2.92 8.26 16.86
N GLU A 5 3.28 7.48 17.89
CA GLU A 5 4.58 7.61 18.57
C GLU A 5 5.73 7.28 17.61
N PHE A 6 5.52 6.29 16.75
CA PHE A 6 6.49 5.94 15.71
C PHE A 6 6.70 7.08 14.71
N LEU A 7 5.64 7.68 14.17
CA LEU A 7 5.73 8.82 13.24
C LEU A 7 6.39 10.04 13.88
N ILE A 8 6.08 10.35 15.15
CA ILE A 8 6.74 11.41 15.89
C ILE A 8 8.24 11.12 16.04
N ARG A 9 8.63 9.88 16.27
CA ARG A 9 10.04 9.49 16.35
C ARG A 9 10.73 9.57 14.98
N CYS A 10 10.08 9.16 13.91
CA CYS A 10 10.59 9.34 12.55
C CYS A 10 10.78 10.82 12.21
N SER A 11 9.81 11.68 12.54
CA SER A 11 9.88 13.11 12.23
C SER A 11 11.07 13.83 12.87
N ARG A 12 11.62 13.27 13.97
CA ARG A 12 12.80 13.84 14.67
C ARG A 12 14.14 13.40 14.05
N ASN A 13 14.13 12.37 13.20
CA ASN A 13 15.33 11.73 12.68
C ASN A 13 15.48 11.87 11.16
N TYR A 14 14.44 12.32 10.45
CA TYR A 14 14.43 12.44 9.00
C TYR A 14 13.86 13.79 8.58
N ASP A 15 14.41 14.39 7.53
CA ASP A 15 13.94 15.67 7.00
C ASP A 15 12.53 15.56 6.41
N HIS A 16 12.25 14.46 5.72
CA HIS A 16 10.94 14.13 5.18
C HIS A 16 10.56 12.70 5.53
N VAL A 17 9.31 12.49 5.94
CA VAL A 17 8.72 11.17 6.19
C VAL A 17 7.48 11.03 5.32
N PHE A 18 7.47 10.06 4.42
CA PHE A 18 6.29 9.74 3.61
C PHE A 18 5.53 8.60 4.28
N TYR A 19 4.24 8.80 4.46
CA TYR A 19 3.38 7.85 5.14
C TYR A 19 2.09 7.57 4.35
N VAL A 20 1.84 6.29 4.09
CA VAL A 20 0.60 5.78 3.51
C VAL A 20 -0.11 4.94 4.56
N ALA A 21 -1.41 5.15 4.75
CA ALA A 21 -2.19 4.30 5.64
C ALA A 21 -2.37 2.91 5.04
N GLY A 22 -2.24 1.89 5.88
CA GLY A 22 -2.68 0.54 5.57
C GLY A 22 -4.11 0.28 6.05
N ASN A 23 -4.59 -0.93 5.80
CA ASN A 23 -5.91 -1.36 6.27
C ASN A 23 -6.04 -1.30 7.81
N HIS A 24 -4.97 -1.59 8.54
CA HIS A 24 -4.97 -1.59 10.00
C HIS A 24 -5.17 -0.22 10.64
N GLU A 25 -4.81 0.88 9.97
CA GLU A 25 -5.09 2.24 10.42
C GLU A 25 -6.60 2.52 10.49
N HIS A 26 -7.39 1.75 9.76
CA HIS A 26 -8.86 1.88 9.72
C HIS A 26 -9.59 0.92 10.67
N TYR A 27 -8.88 -0.02 11.34
CA TYR A 27 -9.50 -1.02 12.20
C TYR A 27 -10.23 -0.39 13.39
N GLY A 28 -11.51 -0.74 13.53
CA GLY A 28 -12.42 -0.19 14.53
C GLY A 28 -12.99 1.21 14.21
N TYR A 29 -12.66 1.75 13.04
CA TYR A 29 -13.07 3.10 12.64
C TYR A 29 -13.67 3.13 11.24
N ASP A 30 -14.24 4.28 10.90
CA ASP A 30 -14.60 4.64 9.53
C ASP A 30 -13.36 5.16 8.79
N ILE A 31 -13.20 4.80 7.51
CA ILE A 31 -12.03 5.18 6.69
C ILE A 31 -11.82 6.69 6.72
N ALA A 32 -12.84 7.48 6.39
CA ALA A 32 -12.71 8.94 6.32
C ALA A 32 -12.36 9.56 7.69
N ARG A 33 -12.92 9.02 8.78
CA ARG A 33 -12.64 9.51 10.14
C ARG A 33 -11.22 9.18 10.59
N SER A 34 -10.72 7.99 10.28
CA SER A 34 -9.34 7.62 10.61
C SER A 34 -8.33 8.45 9.85
N GLU A 35 -8.56 8.74 8.57
CA GLU A 35 -7.73 9.64 7.76
C GLU A 35 -7.70 11.07 8.31
N LEU A 36 -8.86 11.62 8.66
CA LEU A 36 -8.93 12.94 9.30
C LEU A 36 -8.15 12.96 10.62
N ALA A 37 -8.26 11.89 11.42
CA ALA A 37 -7.51 11.78 12.67
C ALA A 37 -5.99 11.70 12.41
N ILE A 38 -5.54 10.99 11.37
CA ILE A 38 -4.12 10.94 10.97
C ILE A 38 -3.63 12.33 10.60
N ARG A 39 -4.31 13.02 9.69
CA ARG A 39 -3.95 14.38 9.24
C ARG A 39 -3.86 15.37 10.39
N ALA A 40 -4.70 15.21 11.41
CA ALA A 40 -4.75 16.13 12.55
C ALA A 40 -3.56 16.01 13.52
N PHE A 41 -2.81 14.91 13.48
CA PHE A 41 -1.72 14.72 14.47
C PHE A 41 -0.32 14.54 13.85
N VAL A 42 -0.21 14.31 12.55
CA VAL A 42 1.11 14.12 11.93
C VAL A 42 1.94 15.41 12.03
N PRO A 43 3.24 15.30 12.37
CA PRO A 43 4.15 16.43 12.34
C PRO A 43 4.28 17.05 10.94
N GLU A 44 4.75 18.29 10.84
CA GLU A 44 4.83 19.06 9.59
C GLU A 44 5.66 18.37 8.51
N ASN A 45 6.74 17.70 8.88
CA ASN A 45 7.61 16.98 7.94
C ASN A 45 7.18 15.52 7.70
N VAL A 46 6.01 15.11 8.23
CA VAL A 46 5.37 13.80 7.92
C VAL A 46 4.28 14.03 6.90
N HIS A 47 4.53 13.60 5.67
CA HIS A 47 3.63 13.75 4.54
C HIS A 47 2.70 12.55 4.48
N PHE A 48 1.48 12.68 5.03
CA PHE A 48 0.46 11.65 4.90
C PHE A 48 -0.15 11.68 3.50
N LEU A 49 0.12 10.63 2.75
CA LEU A 49 -0.30 10.48 1.36
C LEU A 49 -1.48 9.48 1.28
N ASN A 50 -2.62 9.97 0.80
CA ASN A 50 -3.75 9.16 0.37
C ASN A 50 -4.40 9.83 -0.82
N ASN A 51 -4.11 9.34 -2.01
CA ASN A 51 -4.37 10.00 -3.29
C ASN A 51 -3.78 11.42 -3.31
N ASN A 52 -2.53 11.53 -2.85
CA ASN A 52 -1.76 12.76 -2.81
C ASN A 52 -0.36 12.54 -3.37
N ASP A 53 0.19 13.62 -3.92
CA ASP A 53 1.57 13.67 -4.42
C ASP A 53 2.41 14.67 -3.62
N TYR A 54 3.73 14.48 -3.70
CA TYR A 54 4.73 15.36 -3.11
C TYR A 54 5.95 15.43 -4.01
N ILE A 55 6.41 16.63 -4.31
CA ILE A 55 7.60 16.85 -5.14
C ILE A 55 8.81 17.04 -4.23
N ILE A 56 9.86 16.23 -4.45
CA ILE A 56 11.12 16.32 -3.73
C ILE A 56 12.30 16.17 -4.70
N GLY A 57 13.07 17.26 -4.88
CA GLY A 57 14.14 17.29 -5.89
C GLY A 57 13.62 16.96 -7.29
N ASP A 58 14.24 16.00 -7.94
CA ASP A 58 13.85 15.52 -9.28
C ASP A 58 12.75 14.46 -9.26
N TYR A 59 12.27 14.06 -8.07
CA TYR A 59 11.30 13.02 -7.89
C TYR A 59 9.92 13.56 -7.54
N VAL A 60 8.91 12.83 -7.97
CA VAL A 60 7.52 12.96 -7.48
C VAL A 60 7.15 11.70 -6.73
N VAL A 61 6.72 11.84 -5.49
CA VAL A 61 6.21 10.74 -4.67
C VAL A 61 4.70 10.70 -4.78
N LEU A 62 4.14 9.63 -5.29
CA LEU A 62 2.71 9.38 -5.39
C LEU A 62 2.32 8.36 -4.31
N GLY A 63 1.39 8.72 -3.42
CA GLY A 63 1.03 7.82 -2.32
C GLY A 63 -0.47 7.57 -2.20
N THR A 64 -0.83 6.31 -2.01
CA THR A 64 -2.21 5.85 -1.79
C THR A 64 -2.24 4.49 -1.09
N THR A 65 -3.31 4.17 -0.35
CA THR A 65 -3.54 2.80 0.15
C THR A 65 -3.65 1.81 -0.99
N LEU A 66 -4.17 2.22 -2.13
CA LEU A 66 -4.47 1.50 -3.36
C LEU A 66 -5.58 0.45 -3.21
N TRP A 67 -5.67 -0.27 -2.07
CA TRP A 67 -6.50 -1.46 -1.94
C TRP A 67 -6.17 -2.46 -3.08
N THR A 68 -7.07 -3.39 -3.41
CA THR A 68 -6.87 -4.28 -4.56
C THR A 68 -8.09 -4.33 -5.46
N ASP A 69 -7.87 -4.69 -6.72
CA ASP A 69 -8.91 -4.81 -7.73
C ASP A 69 -9.78 -6.07 -7.56
N LEU A 70 -9.46 -6.94 -6.57
CA LEU A 70 -10.13 -8.21 -6.33
C LEU A 70 -10.28 -9.04 -7.64
N LYS A 71 -9.17 -9.14 -8.39
CA LYS A 71 -9.13 -9.82 -9.69
C LYS A 71 -10.18 -9.26 -10.68
N ASN A 72 -10.08 -7.96 -10.94
CA ASN A 72 -11.07 -7.25 -11.76
C ASN A 72 -12.50 -7.42 -11.26
N ASN A 73 -12.70 -7.29 -9.93
CA ASN A 73 -14.02 -7.35 -9.30
C ASN A 73 -14.71 -8.73 -9.43
N ASP A 74 -13.94 -9.81 -9.46
CA ASP A 74 -14.46 -11.19 -9.59
C ASP A 74 -15.35 -11.57 -8.40
N PRO A 75 -16.60 -12.00 -8.62
CA PRO A 75 -17.53 -12.34 -7.54
C PRO A 75 -17.06 -13.49 -6.63
N LEU A 76 -16.33 -14.47 -7.17
CA LEU A 76 -15.82 -15.60 -6.37
C LEU A 76 -14.66 -15.15 -5.50
N VAL A 77 -13.78 -14.32 -6.04
CA VAL A 77 -12.69 -13.70 -5.27
C VAL A 77 -13.27 -12.83 -4.14
N LYS A 78 -14.25 -11.98 -4.42
CA LYS A 78 -14.94 -11.15 -3.42
C LYS A 78 -15.53 -11.99 -2.30
N TRP A 79 -16.19 -13.10 -2.64
CA TRP A 79 -16.79 -14.00 -1.65
C TRP A 79 -15.73 -14.68 -0.77
N ASP A 80 -14.60 -15.14 -1.36
CA ASP A 80 -13.51 -15.75 -0.61
C ASP A 80 -12.82 -14.72 0.29
N VAL A 81 -12.45 -13.55 -0.25
CA VAL A 81 -11.76 -12.48 0.49
C VAL A 81 -12.62 -11.98 1.66
N GLU A 82 -13.94 -11.79 1.47
CA GLU A 82 -14.86 -11.35 2.53
C GLU A 82 -14.90 -12.32 3.72
N ARG A 83 -14.78 -13.61 3.47
CA ARG A 83 -14.82 -14.63 4.54
C ARG A 83 -13.54 -14.69 5.36
N TYR A 84 -12.40 -14.45 4.73
CA TYR A 84 -11.10 -14.65 5.36
C TYR A 84 -10.52 -13.38 5.96
N MET A 85 -10.70 -12.21 5.31
CA MET A 85 -10.12 -10.97 5.79
C MET A 85 -10.94 -10.32 6.90
N ASN A 86 -10.22 -9.88 7.93
CA ASN A 86 -10.81 -9.26 9.10
C ASN A 86 -11.35 -7.85 8.81
N ASP A 87 -10.84 -7.21 7.78
CA ASP A 87 -11.19 -5.88 7.29
C ASP A 87 -12.71 -5.69 7.18
N PHE A 88 -13.39 -6.66 6.60
CA PHE A 88 -14.85 -6.62 6.40
C PHE A 88 -15.66 -6.75 7.68
N ARG A 89 -15.02 -7.10 8.80
CA ARG A 89 -15.66 -7.19 10.11
C ARG A 89 -15.45 -5.94 10.95
N VAL A 90 -14.30 -5.27 10.79
CA VAL A 90 -13.84 -4.22 11.71
C VAL A 90 -13.74 -2.84 11.09
N ILE A 91 -13.69 -2.71 9.76
CA ILE A 91 -13.66 -1.42 9.06
C ILE A 91 -15.07 -0.96 8.73
N ARG A 92 -15.28 0.35 8.73
CA ARG A 92 -16.49 1.02 8.24
C ARG A 92 -16.15 2.01 7.12
N ASN A 93 -17.13 2.23 6.26
CA ASN A 93 -17.06 3.26 5.23
C ASN A 93 -18.42 3.96 5.18
N ASN A 94 -18.44 5.28 5.43
CA ASN A 94 -19.65 6.11 5.56
C ASN A 94 -20.63 5.53 6.62
N ASP A 95 -20.09 5.17 7.79
CA ASP A 95 -20.79 4.56 8.93
C ASP A 95 -21.47 3.20 8.62
N ARG A 96 -21.21 2.63 7.43
CA ARG A 96 -21.69 1.32 7.03
C ARG A 96 -20.57 0.30 7.12
N ARG A 97 -20.94 -1.00 7.16
CA ARG A 97 -19.98 -2.08 7.05
C ARG A 97 -19.16 -1.93 5.76
N PHE A 98 -17.85 -2.09 5.87
CA PHE A 98 -16.98 -2.21 4.72
C PHE A 98 -17.29 -3.53 3.99
N THR A 99 -17.44 -3.50 2.69
CA THR A 99 -17.79 -4.65 1.86
C THR A 99 -16.80 -4.81 0.72
N PRO A 100 -16.72 -5.98 0.06
CA PRO A 100 -15.88 -6.15 -1.11
C PRO A 100 -16.17 -5.15 -2.25
N ASP A 101 -17.44 -4.74 -2.41
CA ASP A 101 -17.79 -3.70 -3.39
C ASP A 101 -17.19 -2.34 -3.00
N ARG A 102 -17.26 -1.98 -1.71
CA ARG A 102 -16.62 -0.75 -1.20
C ARG A 102 -15.11 -0.80 -1.30
N TRP A 103 -14.51 -1.94 -1.04
CA TRP A 103 -13.08 -2.17 -1.23
C TRP A 103 -12.68 -1.91 -2.68
N TRP A 104 -13.41 -2.50 -3.64
CA TRP A 104 -13.17 -2.29 -5.06
C TRP A 104 -13.38 -0.83 -5.48
N GLU A 105 -14.41 -0.14 -4.96
CA GLU A 105 -14.63 1.29 -5.20
C GLU A 105 -13.45 2.15 -4.72
N GLU A 106 -12.87 1.84 -3.56
CA GLU A 106 -11.67 2.52 -3.04
C GLU A 106 -10.44 2.26 -3.93
N HIS A 107 -10.26 1.00 -4.36
CA HIS A 107 -9.22 0.67 -5.34
C HIS A 107 -9.40 1.46 -6.62
N PHE A 108 -10.57 1.41 -7.23
CA PHE A 108 -10.87 2.07 -8.50
C PHE A 108 -10.60 3.57 -8.45
N ARG A 109 -11.02 4.24 -7.37
CA ARG A 109 -10.75 5.66 -7.13
C ARG A 109 -9.25 5.96 -7.05
N SER A 110 -8.54 5.14 -6.29
CA SER A 110 -7.09 5.29 -6.10
C SER A 110 -6.32 5.03 -7.39
N PHE A 111 -6.74 4.02 -8.14
CA PHE A 111 -6.11 3.68 -9.41
C PHE A 111 -6.34 4.77 -10.47
N GLN A 112 -7.57 5.28 -10.61
CA GLN A 112 -7.86 6.41 -11.52
C GLN A 112 -7.06 7.66 -11.16
N TRP A 113 -6.87 7.93 -9.86
CA TRP A 113 -6.03 9.04 -9.41
C TRP A 113 -4.57 8.81 -9.78
N LEU A 114 -4.04 7.60 -9.55
CA LEU A 114 -2.66 7.23 -9.89
C LEU A 114 -2.40 7.36 -11.38
N ASP A 115 -3.29 6.82 -12.21
CA ASP A 115 -3.23 6.88 -13.67
C ASP A 115 -3.17 8.33 -14.17
N LYS A 116 -4.08 9.17 -13.71
CA LYS A 116 -4.07 10.60 -14.01
C LYS A 116 -2.77 11.29 -13.59
N LYS A 117 -2.20 10.93 -12.44
CA LYS A 117 -0.95 11.53 -11.95
C LYS A 117 0.27 11.06 -12.73
N LEU A 118 0.28 9.83 -13.19
CA LEU A 118 1.34 9.33 -14.07
C LEU A 118 1.31 10.02 -15.43
N ASP A 119 0.13 10.31 -15.97
CA ASP A 119 0.00 11.13 -17.18
C ASP A 119 0.52 12.56 -16.96
N GLU A 120 0.15 13.19 -15.82
CA GLU A 120 0.59 14.54 -15.44
C GLU A 120 2.11 14.63 -15.27
N TYR A 121 2.74 13.59 -14.73
CA TYR A 121 4.18 13.53 -14.42
C TYR A 121 4.95 12.60 -15.38
N ASN A 122 4.55 12.53 -16.64
CA ASN A 122 5.16 11.62 -17.64
C ASN A 122 6.64 11.91 -17.95
N ASP A 123 7.11 13.14 -17.65
CA ASP A 123 8.49 13.60 -17.83
C ASP A 123 9.32 13.59 -16.53
N LYS A 124 8.75 13.13 -15.41
CA LYS A 124 9.38 13.12 -14.09
C LYS A 124 9.85 11.72 -13.68
N LYS A 125 10.80 11.68 -12.75
CA LYS A 125 11.09 10.45 -12.01
C LYS A 125 10.02 10.26 -10.94
N VAL A 126 9.31 9.15 -10.98
CA VAL A 126 8.20 8.88 -10.06
C VAL A 126 8.57 7.77 -9.07
N ILE A 127 8.22 8.00 -7.81
CA ILE A 127 8.19 6.99 -6.74
C ILE A 127 6.72 6.75 -6.41
N VAL A 128 6.26 5.51 -6.54
CA VAL A 128 4.91 5.12 -6.10
C VAL A 128 5.02 4.45 -4.73
N MET A 129 4.18 4.87 -3.78
CA MET A 129 4.06 4.26 -2.46
C MET A 129 2.63 3.78 -2.25
N THR A 130 2.46 2.48 -2.05
CA THR A 130 1.14 1.88 -1.78
C THR A 130 1.17 1.03 -0.52
N HIS A 131 0.00 0.70 0.03
CA HIS A 131 -0.08 -0.31 1.07
C HIS A 131 -0.16 -1.70 0.44
N HIS A 132 -1.07 -1.91 -0.50
CA HIS A 132 -1.22 -3.20 -1.20
C HIS A 132 -0.19 -3.35 -2.33
N ALA A 133 0.20 -4.60 -2.60
CA ALA A 133 1.23 -4.91 -3.57
C ALA A 133 0.74 -4.76 -5.03
N PRO A 134 1.61 -4.35 -5.97
CA PRO A 134 1.26 -4.21 -7.39
C PRO A 134 1.32 -5.53 -8.18
N SER A 135 1.83 -6.62 -7.60
CA SER A 135 2.11 -7.85 -8.33
C SER A 135 2.01 -9.08 -7.44
N ILE A 136 1.59 -10.19 -8.04
CA ILE A 136 1.64 -11.53 -7.43
C ILE A 136 3.06 -11.93 -7.00
N ARG A 137 4.09 -11.36 -7.61
CA ARG A 137 5.51 -11.61 -7.28
C ARG A 137 5.87 -11.19 -5.87
N SER A 138 5.05 -10.34 -5.24
CA SER A 138 5.18 -9.96 -3.82
C SER A 138 4.58 -10.99 -2.86
N ILE A 139 3.85 -11.98 -3.35
CA ILE A 139 3.22 -13.01 -2.51
C ILE A 139 4.21 -14.14 -2.28
N HIS A 140 4.46 -14.45 -1.01
CA HIS A 140 5.38 -15.54 -0.65
C HIS A 140 4.87 -16.88 -1.21
N GLU A 141 5.77 -17.70 -1.75
CA GLU A 141 5.45 -18.96 -2.44
C GLU A 141 4.58 -19.92 -1.62
N ARG A 142 4.71 -19.92 -0.28
CA ARG A 142 3.89 -20.75 0.63
C ARG A 142 2.38 -20.53 0.48
N TYR A 143 1.96 -19.36 -0.04
CA TYR A 143 0.55 -19.00 -0.23
C TYR A 143 0.07 -19.27 -1.67
N LEU A 144 0.96 -19.40 -2.64
CA LEU A 144 0.60 -19.57 -4.06
C LEU A 144 -0.06 -20.93 -4.35
N HIS A 145 0.22 -21.94 -3.53
CA HIS A 145 -0.32 -23.30 -3.68
C HIS A 145 -1.45 -23.63 -2.69
N SER A 146 -1.99 -22.62 -2.02
CA SER A 146 -3.08 -22.78 -1.06
C SER A 146 -4.42 -23.12 -1.77
N ARG A 147 -5.27 -23.93 -1.11
CA ARG A 147 -6.67 -24.15 -1.54
C ARG A 147 -7.50 -22.85 -1.52
N SER A 148 -7.07 -21.88 -0.75
CA SER A 148 -7.68 -20.54 -0.66
C SER A 148 -6.90 -19.50 -1.50
N PHE A 149 -6.37 -19.90 -2.66
CA PHE A 149 -5.58 -19.02 -3.51
C PHE A 149 -6.26 -17.67 -3.81
N ASN A 150 -7.57 -17.67 -4.00
CA ASN A 150 -8.34 -16.45 -4.25
C ASN A 150 -8.18 -15.39 -3.14
N THR A 151 -7.90 -15.79 -1.90
CA THR A 151 -7.67 -14.83 -0.81
C THR A 151 -6.44 -13.96 -1.02
N ASN A 152 -5.47 -14.43 -1.83
CA ASN A 152 -4.29 -13.63 -2.15
C ASN A 152 -4.63 -12.33 -2.90
N TYR A 153 -5.74 -12.30 -3.65
CA TYR A 153 -6.21 -11.08 -4.32
C TYR A 153 -6.68 -9.97 -3.35
N GLY A 154 -6.74 -10.24 -2.06
CA GLY A 154 -6.85 -9.22 -1.02
C GLY A 154 -5.51 -8.56 -0.67
N TYR A 155 -4.39 -9.04 -1.23
CA TYR A 155 -3.04 -8.55 -0.90
C TYR A 155 -2.35 -7.86 -2.08
N PHE A 156 -2.72 -8.20 -3.33
CA PHE A 156 -2.11 -7.65 -4.54
C PHE A 156 -3.14 -7.44 -5.65
N SER A 157 -2.79 -6.58 -6.61
CA SER A 157 -3.42 -6.48 -7.94
C SER A 157 -2.42 -6.88 -9.01
N GLU A 158 -2.91 -7.37 -10.16
CA GLU A 158 -2.05 -7.75 -11.29
C GLU A 158 -1.73 -6.52 -12.15
N LEU A 159 -0.75 -5.70 -11.71
CA LEU A 159 -0.39 -4.44 -12.35
C LEU A 159 0.95 -4.48 -13.10
N ASP A 160 1.52 -5.68 -13.35
CA ASP A 160 2.84 -5.81 -13.99
C ASP A 160 2.87 -5.09 -15.35
N GLU A 161 1.90 -5.35 -16.24
CA GLU A 161 1.81 -4.70 -17.56
C GLU A 161 1.60 -3.18 -17.44
N TYR A 162 0.80 -2.75 -16.46
CA TYR A 162 0.59 -1.33 -16.19
C TYR A 162 1.87 -0.64 -15.74
N VAL A 163 2.63 -1.26 -14.85
CA VAL A 163 3.91 -0.71 -14.36
C VAL A 163 4.94 -0.66 -15.50
N GLU A 164 5.02 -1.71 -16.35
CA GLU A 164 5.91 -1.72 -17.52
C GLU A 164 5.58 -0.60 -18.53
N ALA A 165 4.30 -0.28 -18.69
CA ALA A 165 3.86 0.80 -19.57
C ALA A 165 4.21 2.20 -19.07
N HIS A 166 4.64 2.34 -17.79
CA HIS A 166 4.97 3.61 -17.15
C HIS A 166 6.44 3.67 -16.71
N PRO A 167 7.43 3.75 -17.63
CA PRO A 167 8.86 3.69 -17.34
C PRO A 167 9.39 4.88 -16.52
N GLN A 168 8.59 5.97 -16.35
CA GLN A 168 8.86 7.06 -15.42
C GLN A 168 8.80 6.62 -13.95
N ILE A 169 8.09 5.54 -13.61
CA ILE A 169 8.13 4.94 -12.27
C ILE A 169 9.50 4.30 -12.07
N LYS A 170 10.30 4.84 -11.16
CA LYS A 170 11.62 4.30 -10.83
C LYS A 170 11.55 3.32 -9.68
N TYR A 171 10.72 3.63 -8.69
CA TYR A 171 10.54 2.81 -7.51
C TYR A 171 9.06 2.63 -7.19
N TRP A 172 8.71 1.43 -6.75
CA TRP A 172 7.41 1.14 -6.16
C TRP A 172 7.59 0.52 -4.78
N PHE A 173 7.23 1.25 -3.74
CA PHE A 173 7.26 0.75 -2.37
C PHE A 173 5.89 0.29 -1.95
N HIS A 174 5.82 -0.86 -1.26
CA HIS A 174 4.55 -1.34 -0.72
C HIS A 174 4.72 -2.04 0.63
N GLY A 175 3.62 -2.24 1.34
CA GLY A 175 3.53 -2.99 2.60
C GLY A 175 2.61 -4.20 2.47
N HIS A 176 1.77 -4.40 3.47
CA HIS A 176 0.69 -5.39 3.60
C HIS A 176 1.13 -6.86 3.63
N VAL A 177 1.97 -7.31 2.73
CA VAL A 177 2.62 -8.63 2.79
C VAL A 177 3.68 -8.63 3.88
N HIS A 178 3.87 -9.76 4.58
CA HIS A 178 4.82 -9.83 5.70
C HIS A 178 6.12 -10.52 5.32
N ASN A 179 6.58 -10.32 4.08
CA ASN A 179 7.86 -10.77 3.57
C ASN A 179 8.58 -9.66 2.81
N SER A 180 9.89 -9.65 2.87
CA SER A 180 10.71 -8.73 2.11
C SER A 180 10.65 -9.05 0.63
N ASN A 181 10.58 -8.02 -0.21
CA ASN A 181 10.61 -8.15 -1.66
C ASN A 181 11.53 -7.10 -2.25
N ASP A 182 12.27 -7.50 -3.30
CA ASP A 182 13.12 -6.62 -4.08
C ASP A 182 13.26 -7.23 -5.49
N TYR A 183 12.50 -6.71 -6.44
CA TYR A 183 12.48 -7.23 -7.81
C TYR A 183 12.15 -6.13 -8.83
N MET A 184 12.38 -6.42 -10.11
CA MET A 184 12.11 -5.48 -11.20
C MET A 184 10.83 -5.85 -11.95
N ILE A 185 10.01 -4.82 -12.27
CA ILE A 185 8.98 -4.89 -13.31
C ILE A 185 9.39 -3.89 -14.38
N GLY A 186 9.82 -4.38 -15.54
CA GLY A 186 10.45 -3.53 -16.54
C GLY A 186 11.64 -2.75 -15.94
N THR A 187 11.57 -1.43 -15.92
CA THR A 187 12.58 -0.53 -15.33
C THR A 187 12.25 -0.09 -13.90
N THR A 188 11.12 -0.48 -13.36
CA THR A 188 10.65 -0.14 -12.01
C THR A 188 11.17 -1.15 -10.99
N ARG A 189 11.86 -0.69 -9.94
CA ARG A 189 12.24 -1.52 -8.81
C ARG A 189 11.14 -1.54 -7.77
N VAL A 190 10.57 -2.73 -7.51
CA VAL A 190 9.52 -2.96 -6.50
C VAL A 190 10.15 -3.45 -5.21
N ILE A 191 9.85 -2.78 -4.11
CA ILE A 191 10.50 -3.04 -2.82
C ILE A 191 9.45 -3.08 -1.71
N SER A 192 9.56 -4.07 -0.83
CA SER A 192 8.91 -4.07 0.47
C SER A 192 9.87 -4.57 1.56
N ASN A 193 9.78 -3.96 2.74
CA ASN A 193 10.59 -4.35 3.91
C ASN A 193 9.72 -4.25 5.18
N PRO A 194 8.65 -5.00 5.26
CA PRO A 194 7.73 -4.97 6.40
C PRO A 194 8.34 -5.69 7.61
N HIS A 195 8.03 -5.21 8.81
CA HIS A 195 8.42 -5.90 10.04
C HIS A 195 7.56 -7.15 10.29
N GLY A 196 6.32 -7.16 9.80
CA GLY A 196 5.33 -8.16 10.15
C GLY A 196 4.81 -7.98 11.57
N TYR A 197 4.11 -8.98 12.10
CA TYR A 197 3.63 -8.97 13.47
C TYR A 197 4.72 -9.47 14.43
N PRO A 198 5.23 -8.61 15.34
CA PRO A 198 6.25 -9.03 16.30
C PRO A 198 5.76 -10.18 17.16
N ASP A 199 6.67 -11.08 17.50
CA ASP A 199 6.43 -12.23 18.39
C ASP A 199 5.35 -13.22 17.87
N THR A 200 5.16 -13.28 16.55
CA THR A 200 4.26 -14.24 15.88
C THR A 200 4.96 -14.95 14.73
N ASP A 201 4.35 -16.01 14.19
CA ASP A 201 4.84 -16.72 12.98
C ASP A 201 4.76 -15.84 11.70
N ASP A 202 4.10 -14.68 11.78
CA ASP A 202 4.02 -13.69 10.71
C ASP A 202 5.05 -12.55 10.84
N GLN A 203 6.00 -12.68 11.76
CA GLN A 203 7.14 -11.77 11.81
C GLN A 203 8.08 -12.05 10.64
N ASN A 204 8.48 -10.98 9.94
CA ASN A 204 9.41 -11.09 8.82
C ASN A 204 10.86 -11.28 9.31
N PRO A 205 11.47 -12.46 9.12
CA PRO A 205 12.84 -12.70 9.55
C PRO A 205 13.89 -11.94 8.73
N GLU A 206 13.51 -11.44 7.55
CA GLU A 206 14.40 -10.70 6.63
C GLU A 206 14.27 -9.19 6.79
N PHE A 207 13.49 -8.71 7.77
CA PHE A 207 13.33 -7.29 8.02
C PHE A 207 14.66 -6.61 8.32
N LYS A 208 14.96 -5.52 7.61
CA LYS A 208 16.14 -4.69 7.79
C LYS A 208 15.76 -3.36 8.39
N PHE A 209 16.21 -3.11 9.60
CA PHE A 209 15.90 -1.85 10.31
C PHE A 209 16.52 -0.61 9.63
N ASP A 210 17.65 -0.81 8.97
CA ASP A 210 18.47 0.23 8.34
C ASP A 210 18.56 0.05 6.81
N LEU A 211 17.47 -0.37 6.16
CA LEU A 211 17.45 -0.45 4.71
C LEU A 211 17.59 0.96 4.11
N ASN A 212 18.72 1.20 3.49
CA ASN A 212 19.03 2.45 2.79
C ASN A 212 19.10 2.21 1.28
N LEU A 213 18.54 3.12 0.52
CA LEU A 213 18.57 3.11 -0.94
C LEU A 213 19.13 4.44 -1.43
N ASN A 214 20.08 4.38 -2.36
CA ASN A 214 20.47 5.55 -3.12
C ASN A 214 19.50 5.69 -4.30
N LEU A 215 18.88 6.84 -4.43
CA LEU A 215 18.01 7.16 -5.57
C LEU A 215 18.90 7.74 -6.68
N ASP A 216 18.86 7.12 -7.87
CA ASP A 216 19.64 7.53 -9.04
C ASP A 216 18.97 8.67 -9.82
#